data_91c428b5c0ba33b998a5684abe3ac988
#
_entry.id   91c428b5c0ba33b998a5684abe3ac988
#
_cell.length_a   1.000
_cell.length_b   1.000
_cell.length_c   1.000
_cell.angle_alpha   90.00
_cell.angle_beta   90.00
_cell.angle_gamma   90.00
#
_symmetry.space_group_name_H-M   'P 1'
#
loop_
_entity.id
_entity.type
_entity.pdbx_description
1 polymer ?
#
loop_
_entity_poly.entity_id
_entity_poly.type
_entity_poly.pdbx_seq_one_letter_code
_entity_poly.pdbx_strand_id
1 'polypeptide(L)'
;MVAQAPTVVAVPATLGVHTLPDIVALAKAKPGAINYGSAGIGTATHIAGAYFAYKTGIDLVHVPYTVSQTILTDMLSGNIQATFAPQAFVQPMLQDSRVLALAVADDAAVTEPVKIPTARSAGGDYVNATWYGFLAPANTSRAVLQTLAAAIAEVGKDPDIQAKIRQQGFAPASLQLGDFDAHVRNDMARLQPILAKLGQSN
;
A
#
# COMPACT_ATOMS: atom_id res chain seq x y z
N MET A 1 12.06 0.85 -11.96
CA MET A 1 10.87 1.34 -11.24
C MET A 1 10.61 2.78 -11.68
N VAL A 2 9.37 3.14 -11.92
CA VAL A 2 8.99 4.48 -12.42
C VAL A 2 8.02 5.21 -11.50
N ALA A 3 7.28 4.48 -10.69
CA ALA A 3 6.37 5.05 -9.71
C ALA A 3 6.17 4.10 -8.53
N GLN A 4 5.72 4.66 -7.42
CA GLN A 4 5.27 3.89 -6.27
C GLN A 4 3.98 4.50 -5.69
N ALA A 5 3.19 3.66 -5.05
CA ALA A 5 1.98 4.06 -4.35
C ALA A 5 2.07 3.58 -2.91
N PRO A 6 2.42 4.46 -1.99
CA PRO A 6 2.42 4.13 -0.57
C PRO A 6 1.05 3.68 -0.09
N THR A 7 1.04 2.68 0.80
CA THR A 7 -0.20 2.19 1.39
C THR A 7 -0.70 3.17 2.44
N VAL A 8 -1.98 3.50 2.38
CA VAL A 8 -2.69 4.24 3.43
C VAL A 8 -3.48 3.23 4.27
N VAL A 9 -3.41 3.37 5.58
CA VAL A 9 -4.25 2.63 6.53
C VAL A 9 -5.48 3.48 6.81
N ALA A 10 -6.64 3.04 6.34
CA ALA A 10 -7.90 3.76 6.52
C ALA A 10 -8.90 2.93 7.31
N VAL A 11 -9.69 3.62 8.16
CA VAL A 11 -10.68 3.03 9.06
C VAL A 11 -11.96 3.87 9.07
N PRO A 12 -13.15 3.29 9.41
CA PRO A 12 -14.33 4.10 9.66
C PRO A 12 -14.16 4.88 10.97
N ALA A 13 -14.64 6.13 11.01
CA ALA A 13 -14.58 6.98 12.20
C ALA A 13 -15.34 6.37 13.41
N THR A 14 -16.37 5.57 13.13
CA THR A 14 -17.16 4.83 14.14
C THR A 14 -16.34 3.78 14.89
N LEU A 15 -15.18 3.38 14.39
CA LEU A 15 -14.28 2.46 15.10
C LEU A 15 -13.67 3.07 16.37
N GLY A 16 -13.61 4.42 16.47
CA GLY A 16 -13.09 5.12 17.64
C GLY A 16 -11.57 5.04 17.81
N VAL A 17 -10.83 4.74 16.74
CA VAL A 17 -9.36 4.72 16.73
C VAL A 17 -8.84 5.89 15.87
N HIS A 18 -7.74 6.51 16.29
CA HIS A 18 -7.18 7.69 15.64
C HIS A 18 -5.70 7.55 15.27
N THR A 19 -5.04 6.50 15.77
CA THR A 19 -3.61 6.23 15.53
C THR A 19 -3.37 4.77 15.19
N LEU A 20 -2.18 4.45 14.64
CA LEU A 20 -1.79 3.04 14.42
C LEU A 20 -1.69 2.24 15.73
N PRO A 21 -1.15 2.77 16.84
CA PRO A 21 -1.20 2.07 18.13
C PRO A 21 -2.61 1.74 18.59
N ASP A 22 -3.61 2.61 18.33
CA ASP A 22 -5.00 2.36 18.77
C ASP A 22 -5.59 1.13 18.07
N ILE A 23 -5.45 1.03 16.74
CA ILE A 23 -5.97 -0.15 16.01
C ILE A 23 -5.23 -1.42 16.41
N VAL A 24 -3.91 -1.33 16.67
CA VAL A 24 -3.12 -2.47 17.16
C VAL A 24 -3.58 -2.89 18.56
N ALA A 25 -3.81 -1.95 19.46
CA ALA A 25 -4.31 -2.24 20.81
C ALA A 25 -5.71 -2.87 20.76
N LEU A 26 -6.60 -2.34 19.91
CA LEU A 26 -7.95 -2.89 19.72
C LEU A 26 -7.90 -4.33 19.20
N ALA A 27 -7.08 -4.60 18.17
CA ALA A 27 -6.93 -5.93 17.60
C ALA A 27 -6.29 -6.93 18.58
N LYS A 28 -5.36 -6.49 19.44
CA LYS A 28 -4.79 -7.33 20.50
C LYS A 28 -5.80 -7.65 21.61
N ALA A 29 -6.65 -6.68 21.95
CA ALA A 29 -7.70 -6.89 22.96
C ALA A 29 -8.81 -7.83 22.47
N LYS A 30 -9.05 -7.88 21.16
CA LYS A 30 -10.09 -8.70 20.51
C LYS A 30 -9.54 -9.33 19.23
N PRO A 31 -8.73 -10.41 19.33
CA PRO A 31 -8.19 -11.10 18.14
C PRO A 31 -9.30 -11.54 17.18
N GLY A 32 -9.09 -11.33 15.89
CA GLY A 32 -10.05 -11.67 14.85
C GLY A 32 -11.29 -10.76 14.75
N ALA A 33 -11.40 -9.71 15.57
CA ALA A 33 -12.55 -8.79 15.52
C ALA A 33 -12.42 -7.68 14.46
N ILE A 34 -11.22 -7.47 13.91
CA ILE A 34 -10.97 -6.48 12.87
C ILE A 34 -10.98 -7.16 11.51
N ASN A 35 -12.03 -6.88 10.73
CA ASN A 35 -12.10 -7.28 9.33
C ASN A 35 -11.44 -6.22 8.44
N TYR A 36 -10.61 -6.61 7.47
CA TYR A 36 -10.10 -5.68 6.49
C TYR A 36 -10.46 -6.06 5.07
N GLY A 37 -10.88 -5.05 4.29
CA GLY A 37 -11.26 -5.21 2.89
C GLY A 37 -10.07 -5.09 1.95
N SER A 38 -10.03 -5.94 0.91
CA SER A 38 -9.06 -5.88 -0.17
C SER A 38 -9.71 -6.09 -1.54
N ALA A 39 -8.95 -5.78 -2.62
CA ALA A 39 -9.39 -6.03 -4.00
C ALA A 39 -9.32 -7.52 -4.42
N GLY A 40 -9.24 -8.44 -3.46
CA GLY A 40 -9.21 -9.88 -3.69
C GLY A 40 -7.94 -10.56 -3.17
N ILE A 41 -7.98 -11.88 -3.14
CA ILE A 41 -6.88 -12.73 -2.66
C ILE A 41 -5.63 -12.54 -3.53
N GLY A 42 -4.45 -12.40 -2.91
CA GLY A 42 -3.17 -12.23 -3.59
C GLY A 42 -2.91 -10.84 -4.17
N THR A 43 -3.87 -9.90 -4.07
CA THR A 43 -3.67 -8.51 -4.52
C THR A 43 -2.76 -7.73 -3.57
N ALA A 44 -2.21 -6.61 -4.05
CA ALA A 44 -1.36 -5.74 -3.24
C ALA A 44 -2.04 -5.27 -1.95
N THR A 45 -3.36 -5.00 -1.99
CA THR A 45 -4.15 -4.58 -0.82
C THR A 45 -4.36 -5.71 0.20
N HIS A 46 -4.51 -6.96 -0.26
CA HIS A 46 -4.51 -8.13 0.63
C HIS A 46 -3.16 -8.30 1.32
N ILE A 47 -2.07 -8.30 0.54
CA ILE A 47 -0.71 -8.47 1.06
C ILE A 47 -0.35 -7.33 2.03
N ALA A 48 -0.78 -6.09 1.75
CA ALA A 48 -0.55 -4.95 2.63
C ALA A 48 -1.18 -5.14 4.02
N GLY A 49 -2.44 -5.57 4.10
CA GLY A 49 -3.11 -5.88 5.37
C GLY A 49 -2.46 -7.04 6.11
N ALA A 50 -2.15 -8.13 5.40
CA ALA A 50 -1.45 -9.28 5.97
C ALA A 50 -0.04 -8.92 6.48
N TYR A 51 0.69 -8.06 5.77
CA TYR A 51 1.99 -7.55 6.20
C TYR A 51 1.88 -6.68 7.45
N PHE A 52 0.87 -5.80 7.52
CA PHE A 52 0.60 -5.02 8.73
C PHE A 52 0.31 -5.93 9.93
N ALA A 53 -0.55 -6.92 9.76
CA ALA A 53 -0.86 -7.91 10.80
C ALA A 53 0.39 -8.66 11.27
N TYR A 54 1.23 -9.12 10.33
CA TYR A 54 2.50 -9.78 10.63
C TYR A 54 3.47 -8.89 11.41
N LYS A 55 3.69 -7.64 10.95
CA LYS A 55 4.62 -6.68 11.58
C LYS A 55 4.18 -6.28 12.99
N THR A 56 2.88 -6.19 13.24
CA THR A 56 2.33 -5.74 14.52
C THR A 56 1.96 -6.88 15.47
N GLY A 57 2.02 -8.13 15.00
CA GLY A 57 1.68 -9.32 15.78
C GLY A 57 0.21 -9.34 16.18
N ILE A 58 -0.70 -8.90 15.28
CA ILE A 58 -2.15 -8.91 15.50
C ILE A 58 -2.84 -9.89 14.56
N ASP A 59 -4.08 -10.24 14.89
CA ASP A 59 -4.93 -11.08 14.07
C ASP A 59 -6.02 -10.23 13.40
N LEU A 60 -6.01 -10.23 12.05
CA LEU A 60 -6.98 -9.53 11.21
C LEU A 60 -7.68 -10.55 10.30
N VAL A 61 -8.97 -10.36 10.10
CA VAL A 61 -9.76 -11.19 9.18
C VAL A 61 -9.82 -10.54 7.80
N HIS A 62 -9.39 -11.26 6.77
CA HIS A 62 -9.41 -10.77 5.40
C HIS A 62 -10.78 -10.97 4.75
N VAL A 63 -11.32 -9.90 4.15
CA VAL A 63 -12.56 -9.92 3.37
C VAL A 63 -12.24 -9.50 1.93
N PRO A 64 -12.25 -10.44 0.96
CA PRO A 64 -11.96 -10.13 -0.44
C PRO A 64 -13.18 -9.54 -1.15
N TYR A 65 -12.98 -8.50 -1.94
CA TYR A 65 -13.98 -7.86 -2.79
C TYR A 65 -13.59 -7.98 -4.26
N THR A 66 -14.57 -8.29 -5.11
CA THR A 66 -14.41 -8.26 -6.57
C THR A 66 -14.60 -6.86 -7.15
N VAL A 67 -15.37 -6.03 -6.44
CA VAL A 67 -15.64 -4.62 -6.79
C VAL A 67 -15.11 -3.74 -5.67
N SER A 68 -14.03 -3.02 -5.93
CA SER A 68 -13.33 -2.24 -4.90
C SER A 68 -14.18 -1.13 -4.29
N GLN A 69 -15.17 -0.60 -5.02
CA GLN A 69 -16.07 0.46 -4.52
C GLN A 69 -16.97 -0.01 -3.38
N THR A 70 -17.26 -1.32 -3.27
CA THR A 70 -18.06 -1.87 -2.16
C THR A 70 -17.32 -1.83 -0.83
N ILE A 71 -15.98 -1.77 -0.84
CA ILE A 71 -15.16 -1.63 0.37
C ILE A 71 -15.58 -0.40 1.19
N LEU A 72 -15.79 0.75 0.53
CA LEU A 72 -16.24 1.97 1.22
C LEU A 72 -17.62 1.78 1.85
N THR A 73 -18.56 1.20 1.11
CA THR A 73 -19.92 0.96 1.60
C THR A 73 -19.93 0.05 2.83
N ASP A 74 -19.15 -1.02 2.79
CA ASP A 74 -19.05 -1.98 3.89
C ASP A 74 -18.24 -1.42 5.08
N MET A 75 -17.30 -0.53 4.83
CA MET A 75 -16.62 0.21 5.89
C MET A 75 -17.62 1.16 6.61
N LEU A 76 -18.43 1.90 5.86
CA LEU A 76 -19.43 2.83 6.42
C LEU A 76 -20.58 2.13 7.14
N SER A 77 -20.91 0.90 6.74
CA SER A 77 -21.93 0.05 7.41
C SER A 77 -21.36 -0.73 8.60
N GLY A 78 -20.03 -0.70 8.82
CA GLY A 78 -19.38 -1.42 9.91
C GLY A 78 -19.07 -2.90 9.65
N ASN A 79 -19.30 -3.40 8.43
CA ASN A 79 -19.01 -4.79 8.05
C ASN A 79 -17.49 -5.05 8.01
N ILE A 80 -16.70 -4.04 7.63
CA ILE A 80 -15.24 -4.06 7.72
C ILE A 80 -14.72 -2.85 8.51
N GLN A 81 -13.60 -3.02 9.22
CA GLN A 81 -13.02 -2.04 10.13
C GLN A 81 -11.74 -1.40 9.58
N ALA A 82 -11.16 -1.93 8.50
CA ALA A 82 -9.94 -1.36 7.92
C ALA A 82 -9.83 -1.63 6.43
N THR A 83 -9.04 -0.80 5.74
CA THR A 83 -8.46 -1.13 4.44
C THR A 83 -7.01 -0.64 4.38
N PHE A 84 -6.19 -1.36 3.63
CA PHE A 84 -4.76 -1.09 3.40
C PHE A 84 -4.57 -0.93 1.90
N ALA A 85 -4.69 0.30 1.41
CA ALA A 85 -4.77 0.53 -0.03
C ALA A 85 -3.92 1.73 -0.47
N PRO A 86 -3.54 1.80 -1.76
CA PRO A 86 -2.86 2.96 -2.30
C PRO A 86 -3.63 4.26 -2.05
N GLN A 87 -2.91 5.35 -1.85
CA GLN A 87 -3.51 6.68 -1.60
C GLN A 87 -4.58 7.03 -2.63
N ALA A 88 -4.32 6.81 -3.92
CA ALA A 88 -5.28 7.09 -4.99
C ALA A 88 -6.63 6.40 -4.81
N PHE A 89 -6.65 5.21 -4.21
CA PHE A 89 -7.86 4.47 -3.91
C PHE A 89 -8.58 5.01 -2.67
N VAL A 90 -7.82 5.38 -1.62
CA VAL A 90 -8.39 5.84 -0.35
C VAL A 90 -8.82 7.31 -0.41
N GLN A 91 -8.15 8.14 -1.21
CA GLN A 91 -8.37 9.58 -1.29
C GLN A 91 -9.85 9.99 -1.52
N PRO A 92 -10.63 9.37 -2.43
CA PRO A 92 -12.04 9.67 -2.57
C PRO A 92 -12.85 9.35 -1.30
N MET A 93 -12.44 8.32 -0.54
CA MET A 93 -13.09 7.92 0.72
C MET A 93 -12.85 8.95 1.83
N LEU A 94 -11.67 9.60 1.83
CA LEU A 94 -11.31 10.61 2.83
C LEU A 94 -12.05 11.95 2.66
N GLN A 95 -12.77 12.14 1.56
CA GLN A 95 -13.69 13.27 1.40
C GLN A 95 -14.95 13.09 2.26
N ASP A 96 -15.24 11.86 2.66
CA ASP A 96 -16.28 11.55 3.64
C ASP A 96 -15.66 11.55 5.05
N SER A 97 -16.09 12.47 5.91
CA SER A 97 -15.59 12.60 7.28
C SER A 97 -15.80 11.35 8.15
N ARG A 98 -16.56 10.37 7.66
CA ARG A 98 -16.78 9.09 8.31
C ARG A 98 -15.63 8.09 8.08
N VAL A 99 -14.65 8.42 7.22
CA VAL A 99 -13.45 7.62 6.99
C VAL A 99 -12.22 8.40 7.42
N LEU A 100 -11.36 7.78 8.20
CA LEU A 100 -10.12 8.35 8.71
C LEU A 100 -8.91 7.63 8.10
N ALA A 101 -7.90 8.37 7.67
CA ALA A 101 -6.58 7.85 7.37
C ALA A 101 -5.71 7.92 8.62
N LEU A 102 -5.32 6.78 9.16
CA LEU A 102 -4.48 6.72 10.36
C LEU A 102 -3.01 7.03 10.04
N ALA A 103 -2.52 6.53 8.90
CA ALA A 103 -1.14 6.75 8.46
C ALA A 103 -0.95 6.38 6.99
N VAL A 104 0.10 6.94 6.40
CA VAL A 104 0.71 6.45 5.15
C VAL A 104 1.97 5.62 5.49
N ALA A 105 2.10 4.47 4.86
CA ALA A 105 3.21 3.53 5.06
C ALA A 105 4.44 3.94 4.24
N ASP A 106 4.90 5.18 4.42
CA ASP A 106 6.05 5.78 3.74
C ASP A 106 6.82 6.66 4.74
N ASP A 107 8.04 7.05 4.39
CA ASP A 107 8.83 8.01 5.18
C ASP A 107 8.40 9.47 4.92
N ALA A 108 7.69 9.75 3.83
CA ALA A 108 7.11 11.03 3.51
C ALA A 108 5.61 11.08 3.83
N ALA A 109 5.19 12.07 4.62
CA ALA A 109 3.78 12.31 4.89
C ALA A 109 3.07 12.83 3.63
N VAL A 110 1.80 12.45 3.46
CA VAL A 110 0.93 13.04 2.46
C VAL A 110 0.43 14.38 2.97
N THR A 111 0.59 15.43 2.17
CA THR A 111 0.20 16.79 2.55
C THR A 111 -1.03 17.31 1.81
N GLU A 112 -1.33 16.74 0.64
CA GLU A 112 -2.41 17.17 -0.26
C GLU A 112 -3.22 15.96 -0.76
N PRO A 113 -4.51 16.08 -0.97
CA PRO A 113 -5.43 17.13 -0.50
C PRO A 113 -5.83 16.95 0.97
N VAL A 114 -5.48 15.80 1.59
CA VAL A 114 -5.72 15.48 3.00
C VAL A 114 -4.38 15.16 3.65
N LYS A 115 -4.09 15.78 4.77
CA LYS A 115 -2.87 15.54 5.53
C LYS A 115 -2.93 14.16 6.20
N ILE A 116 -2.03 13.27 5.80
CA ILE A 116 -1.89 11.93 6.38
C ILE A 116 -0.48 11.82 6.99
N PRO A 117 -0.34 11.51 8.29
CA PRO A 117 0.96 11.34 8.91
C PRO A 117 1.67 10.08 8.38
N THR A 118 3.01 10.02 8.49
CA THR A 118 3.74 8.79 8.24
C THR A 118 3.42 7.74 9.30
N ALA A 119 3.53 6.45 8.96
CA ALA A 119 3.35 5.38 9.94
C ALA A 119 4.29 5.57 11.15
N ARG A 120 5.53 5.99 10.92
CA ARG A 120 6.51 6.28 11.98
C ARG A 120 6.06 7.43 12.88
N SER A 121 5.59 8.56 12.32
CA SER A 121 5.07 9.68 13.13
C SER A 121 3.75 9.36 13.83
N ALA A 122 2.99 8.39 13.31
CA ALA A 122 1.77 7.88 13.92
C ALA A 122 2.02 6.75 14.94
N GLY A 123 3.29 6.52 15.34
CA GLY A 123 3.66 5.57 16.37
C GLY A 123 3.81 4.10 15.91
N GLY A 124 3.94 3.85 14.61
CA GLY A 124 4.12 2.51 14.05
C GLY A 124 5.38 2.36 13.20
N ASP A 125 5.89 1.14 13.10
CA ASP A 125 6.97 0.77 12.17
C ASP A 125 6.38 -0.07 11.03
N TYR A 126 5.71 0.61 10.10
CA TYR A 126 5.06 -0.03 8.96
C TYR A 126 5.40 0.75 7.68
N VAL A 127 6.22 0.16 6.82
CA VAL A 127 6.56 0.70 5.50
C VAL A 127 6.10 -0.29 4.45
N ASN A 128 5.24 0.14 3.55
CA ASN A 128 4.73 -0.67 2.45
C ASN A 128 4.24 0.20 1.32
N ALA A 129 4.68 -0.11 0.10
CA ALA A 129 4.23 0.57 -1.11
C ALA A 129 4.05 -0.46 -2.23
N THR A 130 3.07 -0.21 -3.09
CA THR A 130 2.98 -0.88 -4.38
C THR A 130 3.88 -0.13 -5.35
N TRP A 131 4.82 -0.80 -5.99
CA TRP A 131 5.69 -0.20 -6.98
C TRP A 131 5.30 -0.62 -8.41
N TYR A 132 5.63 0.24 -9.35
CA TYR A 132 5.38 0.05 -10.79
C TYR A 132 6.70 0.17 -11.55
N GLY A 133 6.94 -0.77 -12.44
CA GLY A 133 8.18 -0.83 -13.19
C GLY A 133 8.03 -1.55 -14.52
N PHE A 134 9.02 -1.34 -15.40
CA PHE A 134 9.14 -2.09 -16.65
C PHE A 134 10.09 -3.26 -16.43
N LEU A 135 9.68 -4.43 -16.92
CA LEU A 135 10.47 -5.64 -16.92
C LEU A 135 10.67 -6.10 -18.36
N ALA A 136 11.78 -6.75 -18.64
CA ALA A 136 12.09 -7.33 -19.94
C ALA A 136 12.27 -8.85 -19.82
N PRO A 137 12.10 -9.62 -20.89
CA PRO A 137 12.42 -11.05 -20.90
C PRO A 137 13.86 -11.33 -20.45
N ALA A 138 14.09 -12.45 -19.78
CA ALA A 138 15.37 -12.79 -19.15
C ALA A 138 16.58 -12.74 -20.10
N ASN A 139 16.37 -13.03 -21.39
CA ASN A 139 17.43 -13.11 -22.40
C ASN A 139 17.60 -11.79 -23.18
N THR A 140 17.01 -10.69 -22.75
CA THR A 140 17.19 -9.37 -23.39
C THR A 140 18.64 -8.91 -23.24
N SER A 141 19.28 -8.51 -24.33
CA SER A 141 20.68 -8.11 -24.30
C SER A 141 20.89 -6.87 -23.42
N ARG A 142 22.06 -6.79 -22.76
CA ARG A 142 22.40 -5.66 -21.87
C ARG A 142 22.34 -4.31 -22.58
N ALA A 143 22.74 -4.28 -23.87
CA ALA A 143 22.70 -3.04 -24.67
C ALA A 143 21.25 -2.52 -24.84
N VAL A 144 20.30 -3.44 -25.14
CA VAL A 144 18.88 -3.07 -25.24
C VAL A 144 18.35 -2.59 -23.88
N LEU A 145 18.67 -3.31 -22.79
CA LEU A 145 18.24 -2.90 -21.44
C LEU A 145 18.77 -1.51 -21.07
N GLN A 146 20.03 -1.19 -21.38
CA GLN A 146 20.63 0.11 -21.13
C GLN A 146 19.94 1.21 -21.95
N THR A 147 19.65 0.96 -23.23
CA THR A 147 18.95 1.92 -24.09
C THR A 147 17.54 2.22 -23.55
N LEU A 148 16.78 1.19 -23.20
CA LEU A 148 15.44 1.34 -22.64
C LEU A 148 15.47 2.07 -21.28
N ALA A 149 16.39 1.68 -20.40
CA ALA A 149 16.53 2.32 -19.09
C ALA A 149 16.87 3.82 -19.21
N ALA A 150 17.78 4.18 -20.13
CA ALA A 150 18.13 5.58 -20.39
C ALA A 150 16.91 6.38 -20.90
N ALA A 151 16.16 5.82 -21.85
CA ALA A 151 14.95 6.48 -22.39
C ALA A 151 13.86 6.65 -21.32
N ILE A 152 13.61 5.62 -20.50
CA ILE A 152 12.65 5.68 -19.40
C ILE A 152 13.09 6.72 -18.35
N ALA A 153 14.38 6.79 -18.04
CA ALA A 153 14.92 7.78 -17.11
C ALA A 153 14.76 9.20 -17.62
N GLU A 154 14.96 9.41 -18.91
CA GLU A 154 14.81 10.75 -19.53
C GLU A 154 13.35 11.20 -19.46
N VAL A 155 12.41 10.34 -19.86
CA VAL A 155 10.98 10.61 -19.71
C VAL A 155 10.58 10.87 -18.25
N GLY A 156 11.17 10.14 -17.31
CA GLY A 156 10.91 10.29 -15.88
C GLY A 156 11.37 11.63 -15.28
N LYS A 157 12.24 12.39 -15.97
CA LYS A 157 12.66 13.73 -15.56
C LYS A 157 11.67 14.82 -16.01
N ASP A 158 10.81 14.52 -16.97
CA ASP A 158 9.85 15.47 -17.50
C ASP A 158 8.86 15.92 -16.41
N PRO A 159 8.79 17.24 -16.10
CA PRO A 159 7.91 17.77 -15.06
C PRO A 159 6.41 17.46 -15.31
N ASP A 160 5.99 17.44 -16.57
CA ASP A 160 4.60 17.16 -16.92
C ASP A 160 4.24 15.69 -16.68
N ILE A 161 5.17 14.77 -16.98
CA ILE A 161 5.02 13.35 -16.67
C ILE A 161 4.99 13.14 -15.15
N GLN A 162 5.88 13.77 -14.41
CA GLN A 162 5.87 13.71 -12.95
C GLN A 162 4.59 14.27 -12.34
N ALA A 163 4.07 15.38 -12.89
CA ALA A 163 2.81 15.96 -12.45
C ALA A 163 1.63 15.00 -12.71
N LYS A 164 1.58 14.36 -13.87
CA LYS A 164 0.55 13.35 -14.20
C LYS A 164 0.62 12.14 -13.25
N ILE A 165 1.82 11.67 -12.94
CA ILE A 165 2.01 10.57 -11.96
C ILE A 165 1.44 10.97 -10.59
N ARG A 166 1.75 12.19 -10.10
CA ARG A 166 1.22 12.70 -8.81
C ARG A 166 -0.29 12.89 -8.83
N GLN A 167 -0.85 13.38 -9.93
CA GLN A 167 -2.31 13.54 -10.09
C GLN A 167 -3.05 12.21 -9.99
N GLN A 168 -2.40 11.10 -10.38
CA GLN A 168 -2.95 9.74 -10.22
C GLN A 168 -2.74 9.17 -8.81
N GLY A 169 -2.21 9.95 -7.87
CA GLY A 169 -1.95 9.52 -6.50
C GLY A 169 -0.72 8.63 -6.32
N PHE A 170 0.23 8.69 -7.27
CA PHE A 170 1.50 7.97 -7.21
C PHE A 170 2.67 8.92 -6.93
N ALA A 171 3.72 8.42 -6.32
CA ALA A 171 5.00 9.12 -6.22
C ALA A 171 5.91 8.72 -7.39
N PRO A 172 6.45 9.68 -8.17
CA PRO A 172 7.47 9.37 -9.17
C PRO A 172 8.68 8.70 -8.53
N ALA A 173 9.24 7.71 -9.21
CA ALA A 173 10.42 6.99 -8.78
C ALA A 173 11.36 6.74 -9.96
N SER A 174 12.65 6.54 -9.68
CA SER A 174 13.65 6.28 -10.71
C SER A 174 14.69 5.30 -10.20
N LEU A 175 14.32 4.01 -10.13
CA LEU A 175 15.29 2.93 -9.93
C LEU A 175 15.47 2.19 -11.23
N GLN A 176 16.73 1.96 -11.63
CA GLN A 176 17.07 1.38 -12.91
C GLN A 176 17.98 0.16 -12.76
N LEU A 177 17.87 -0.75 -13.72
CA LEU A 177 18.76 -1.91 -13.86
C LEU A 177 19.04 -2.60 -12.52
N GLY A 178 20.32 -2.67 -12.12
CA GLY A 178 20.75 -3.38 -10.92
C GLY A 178 20.12 -2.88 -9.62
N ASP A 179 19.85 -1.58 -9.50
CA ASP A 179 19.17 -1.01 -8.31
C ASP A 179 17.71 -1.46 -8.25
N PHE A 180 17.04 -1.51 -9.41
CA PHE A 180 15.67 -2.04 -9.48
C PHE A 180 15.63 -3.55 -9.23
N ASP A 181 16.59 -4.31 -9.77
CA ASP A 181 16.73 -5.74 -9.47
C ASP A 181 16.94 -5.99 -7.97
N ALA A 182 17.77 -5.19 -7.33
CA ALA A 182 17.99 -5.26 -5.88
C ALA A 182 16.72 -4.95 -5.11
N HIS A 183 15.97 -3.91 -5.51
CA HIS A 183 14.68 -3.56 -4.92
C HIS A 183 13.69 -4.74 -5.02
N VAL A 184 13.53 -5.34 -6.19
CA VAL A 184 12.63 -6.49 -6.40
C VAL A 184 13.02 -7.66 -5.49
N ARG A 185 14.33 -8.03 -5.45
CA ARG A 185 14.80 -9.12 -4.58
C ARG A 185 14.55 -8.83 -3.09
N ASN A 186 14.80 -7.62 -2.64
CA ASN A 186 14.59 -7.24 -1.25
C ASN A 186 13.10 -7.27 -0.89
N ASP A 187 12.23 -6.79 -1.78
CA ASP A 187 10.78 -6.80 -1.57
C ASP A 187 10.23 -8.23 -1.54
N MET A 188 10.69 -9.10 -2.46
CA MET A 188 10.36 -10.53 -2.44
C MET A 188 10.78 -11.19 -1.12
N ALA A 189 12.02 -10.96 -0.67
CA ALA A 189 12.52 -11.51 0.59
C ALA A 189 11.71 -11.02 1.80
N ARG A 190 11.34 -9.74 1.82
CA ARG A 190 10.51 -9.13 2.86
C ARG A 190 9.11 -9.75 2.93
N LEU A 191 8.51 -10.06 1.78
CA LEU A 191 7.15 -10.58 1.69
C LEU A 191 7.07 -12.11 1.79
N GLN A 192 8.17 -12.83 1.56
CA GLN A 192 8.19 -14.30 1.55
C GLN A 192 7.56 -14.95 2.80
N PRO A 193 7.82 -14.51 4.04
CA PRO A 193 7.20 -15.10 5.23
C PRO A 193 5.67 -14.94 5.25
N ILE A 194 5.18 -13.82 4.73
CA ILE A 194 3.74 -13.51 4.66
C ILE A 194 3.08 -14.39 3.60
N LEU A 195 3.68 -14.45 2.40
CA LEU A 195 3.17 -15.26 1.29
C LEU A 195 3.13 -16.74 1.63
N ALA A 196 4.15 -17.25 2.34
CA ALA A 196 4.17 -18.63 2.84
C ALA A 196 3.00 -18.90 3.81
N LYS A 197 2.71 -17.96 4.72
CA LYS A 197 1.59 -18.07 5.65
C LYS A 197 0.24 -18.02 4.94
N LEU A 198 0.07 -17.11 3.97
CA LEU A 198 -1.16 -16.98 3.18
C LEU A 198 -1.41 -18.21 2.29
N GLY A 199 -0.36 -18.82 1.72
CA GLY A 199 -0.45 -20.03 0.92
C GLY A 199 -0.82 -21.30 1.70
N GLN A 200 -0.67 -21.30 3.03
CA GLN A 200 -1.07 -22.41 3.92
C GLN A 200 -2.52 -22.30 4.41
N SER A 201 -3.16 -21.16 4.17
CA SER A 201 -4.52 -20.86 4.67
C SER A 201 -5.61 -21.09 3.60
N ASN A 202 -5.26 -21.68 2.45
CA ASN A 202 -6.18 -22.02 1.35
C ASN A 202 -6.35 -23.54 1.21
#